data_5fd2cd399169e795eaa80c86f10d3b6e
#
_entry.id   5fd2cd399169e795eaa80c86f10d3b6e
#
_cell.length_a   1.000
_cell.length_b   1.000
_cell.length_c   1.000
_cell.angle_alpha   90.00
_cell.angle_beta   90.00
_cell.angle_gamma   90.00
#
_symmetry.space_group_name_H-M   'P 1'
#
loop_
_entity.id
_entity.type
_entity.pdbx_description
1 polymer ?
#
loop_
_entity_poly.entity_id
_entity_poly.type
_entity_poly.pdbx_seq_one_letter_code
_entity_poly.pdbx_strand_id
1 'polypeptide(L)'
;MTEPGPDKKELALILQAAARVPDHGKLFPWRFIVFEGKGRKRMGEILADAAKAAGEKEKHQEQERERFLRAPVVMGVVSRVTENIKIPEWEQVLSSGAVCQNMLIAAHAMGYVANWLTEWCAYDAQVKEGLGLKPGERIAGFVYIGTSDVKLEERPRPNMDEIVTWF
;
A
#
# COMPACT_ATOMS: atom_id res chain seq x y z
N MET A 1 -11.76 -4.41 8.26
CA MET A 1 -10.86 -4.46 9.44
C MET A 1 -11.39 -3.49 10.48
N THR A 2 -11.20 -3.83 11.76
CA THR A 2 -11.74 -3.08 12.90
C THR A 2 -10.62 -2.45 13.73
N GLU A 3 -10.99 -1.55 14.64
CA GLU A 3 -10.11 -1.11 15.73
C GLU A 3 -9.85 -2.29 16.72
N PRO A 4 -8.74 -2.29 17.46
CA PRO A 4 -7.69 -1.27 17.37
C PRO A 4 -6.78 -1.44 16.16
N GLY A 5 -6.25 -0.33 15.65
CA GLY A 5 -5.09 -0.35 14.76
C GLY A 5 -3.79 -0.20 15.56
N PRO A 6 -2.63 -0.31 14.90
CA PRO A 6 -1.34 -0.08 15.54
C PRO A 6 -1.21 1.35 16.05
N ASP A 7 -0.64 1.50 17.25
CA ASP A 7 -0.30 2.79 17.80
C ASP A 7 0.93 3.42 17.09
N LYS A 8 1.31 4.65 17.47
CA LYS A 8 2.43 5.36 16.83
C LYS A 8 3.78 4.65 16.98
N LYS A 9 4.00 3.95 18.10
CA LYS A 9 5.26 3.19 18.33
C LYS A 9 5.27 1.94 17.47
N GLU A 10 4.16 1.24 17.42
CA GLU A 10 3.97 0.05 16.59
C GLU A 10 4.06 0.39 15.11
N LEU A 11 3.43 1.49 14.65
CA LEU A 11 3.59 1.98 13.28
C LEU A 11 5.04 2.29 12.93
N ALA A 12 5.80 2.91 13.85
CA ALA A 12 7.21 3.16 13.64
C ALA A 12 8.01 1.87 13.47
N LEU A 13 7.71 0.83 14.26
CA LEU A 13 8.34 -0.50 14.13
C LEU A 13 7.97 -1.18 12.82
N ILE A 14 6.69 -1.13 12.42
CA ILE A 14 6.23 -1.66 11.13
C ILE A 14 6.96 -0.97 9.97
N LEU A 15 7.08 0.36 10.00
CA LEU A 15 7.81 1.13 8.98
C LEU A 15 9.29 0.79 8.93
N GLN A 16 9.94 0.63 10.10
CA GLN A 16 11.34 0.23 10.17
C GLN A 16 11.55 -1.19 9.60
N ALA A 17 10.67 -2.13 9.94
CA ALA A 17 10.71 -3.48 9.39
C ALA A 17 10.44 -3.48 7.88
N ALA A 18 9.46 -2.71 7.41
CA ALA A 18 9.14 -2.57 6.00
C ALA A 18 10.35 -2.06 5.20
N ALA A 19 11.12 -1.12 5.76
CA ALA A 19 12.30 -0.57 5.13
C ALA A 19 13.52 -1.52 5.10
N ARG A 20 13.45 -2.70 5.73
CA ARG A 20 14.54 -3.71 5.76
C ARG A 20 14.45 -4.67 4.59
N VAL A 21 14.59 -4.13 3.39
CA VAL A 21 14.54 -4.87 2.12
C VAL A 21 15.85 -4.70 1.35
N PRO A 22 16.14 -5.58 0.38
CA PRO A 22 17.22 -5.36 -0.56
C PRO A 22 17.06 -4.02 -1.29
N ASP A 23 18.10 -3.21 -1.25
CA ASP A 23 18.15 -1.89 -1.86
C ASP A 23 19.55 -1.70 -2.48
N HIS A 24 19.66 -2.05 -3.76
CA HIS A 24 20.92 -1.94 -4.49
C HIS A 24 21.33 -0.47 -4.56
N GLY A 25 22.55 -0.20 -4.11
CA GLY A 25 23.15 1.12 -4.10
C GLY A 25 22.58 2.08 -3.05
N LYS A 26 21.73 1.64 -2.15
CA LYS A 26 21.10 2.47 -1.10
C LYS A 26 20.36 3.67 -1.69
N LEU A 27 19.59 3.43 -2.75
CA LEU A 27 18.83 4.46 -3.45
C LEU A 27 17.55 4.86 -2.71
N PHE A 28 17.08 4.02 -1.78
CA PHE A 28 15.79 4.19 -1.07
C PHE A 28 14.66 4.50 -2.05
N PRO A 29 14.40 3.60 -3.04
CA PRO A 29 13.52 3.90 -4.17
C PRO A 29 12.04 3.86 -3.79
N TRP A 30 11.74 4.18 -2.55
CA TRP A 30 10.40 4.18 -1.97
C TRP A 30 10.28 5.24 -0.87
N ARG A 31 9.04 5.64 -0.60
CA ARG A 31 8.63 6.46 0.54
C ARG A 31 7.23 6.05 0.99
N PHE A 32 6.85 6.49 2.18
CA PHE A 32 5.58 6.14 2.80
C PHE A 32 4.65 7.35 2.90
N ILE A 33 3.34 7.08 2.78
CA ILE A 33 2.27 8.01 3.15
C ILE A 33 1.41 7.29 4.17
N VAL A 34 1.23 7.87 5.36
CA VAL A 34 0.41 7.29 6.43
C VAL A 34 -0.95 7.97 6.45
N PHE A 35 -2.00 7.15 6.34
CA PHE A 35 -3.38 7.60 6.45
C PHE A 35 -3.96 7.09 7.77
N GLU A 36 -4.09 7.95 8.76
CA GLU A 36 -4.74 7.71 10.05
C GLU A 36 -5.74 8.83 10.37
N GLY A 37 -6.72 8.57 11.22
CA GLY A 37 -7.67 9.56 11.70
C GLY A 37 -8.27 10.41 10.56
N LYS A 38 -8.07 11.74 10.61
CA LYS A 38 -8.55 12.67 9.58
C LYS A 38 -7.90 12.47 8.20
N GLY A 39 -6.70 11.89 8.15
CA GLY A 39 -6.00 11.60 6.89
C GLY A 39 -6.76 10.61 6.01
N ARG A 40 -7.40 9.60 6.60
CA ARG A 40 -8.26 8.64 5.88
C ARG A 40 -9.47 9.32 5.24
N LYS A 41 -10.12 10.23 5.98
CA LYS A 41 -11.27 11.01 5.46
C LYS A 41 -10.85 11.90 4.31
N ARG A 42 -9.72 12.63 4.47
CA ARG A 42 -9.17 13.48 3.39
C ARG A 42 -8.87 12.68 2.13
N MET A 43 -8.32 11.47 2.29
CA MET A 43 -8.11 10.59 1.15
C MET A 43 -9.43 10.18 0.50
N GLY A 44 -10.46 9.89 1.29
CA GLY A 44 -11.81 9.59 0.79
C GLY A 44 -12.39 10.73 -0.07
N GLU A 45 -12.20 12.00 0.32
CA GLU A 45 -12.62 13.14 -0.50
C GLU A 45 -11.86 13.18 -1.84
N ILE A 46 -10.54 12.95 -1.85
CA ILE A 46 -9.75 12.88 -3.09
C ILE A 46 -10.31 11.79 -4.02
N LEU A 47 -10.65 10.63 -3.49
CA LEU A 47 -11.21 9.53 -4.27
C LEU A 47 -12.60 9.84 -4.82
N ALA A 48 -13.47 10.44 -4.00
CA ALA A 48 -14.80 10.84 -4.42
C ALA A 48 -14.76 11.90 -5.52
N ASP A 49 -13.86 12.88 -5.41
CA ASP A 49 -13.68 13.92 -6.41
C ASP A 49 -13.14 13.35 -7.73
N ALA A 50 -12.18 12.43 -7.68
CA ALA A 50 -11.68 11.74 -8.87
C ALA A 50 -12.78 10.88 -9.54
N ALA A 51 -13.56 10.13 -8.75
CA ALA A 51 -14.69 9.35 -9.27
C ALA A 51 -15.76 10.25 -9.92
N LYS A 52 -16.04 11.41 -9.31
CA LYS A 52 -16.96 12.41 -9.86
C LYS A 52 -16.44 12.97 -11.19
N ALA A 53 -15.17 13.31 -11.28
CA ALA A 53 -14.56 13.79 -12.51
C ALA A 53 -14.55 12.74 -13.64
N ALA A 54 -14.49 11.45 -13.27
CA ALA A 54 -14.66 10.33 -14.20
C ALA A 54 -16.11 10.08 -14.63
N GLY A 55 -17.08 10.85 -14.11
CA GLY A 55 -18.51 10.72 -14.43
C GLY A 55 -19.22 9.60 -13.68
N GLU A 56 -18.65 9.09 -12.62
CA GLU A 56 -19.24 8.03 -11.81
C GLU A 56 -20.51 8.50 -11.07
N LYS A 57 -21.44 7.57 -10.85
CA LYS A 57 -22.68 7.83 -10.13
C LYS A 57 -22.41 8.20 -8.66
N GLU A 58 -23.28 9.05 -8.08
CA GLU A 58 -23.18 9.52 -6.69
C GLU A 58 -22.99 8.37 -5.67
N LYS A 59 -23.73 7.27 -5.85
CA LYS A 59 -23.57 6.09 -5.01
C LYS A 59 -22.15 5.53 -5.03
N HIS A 60 -21.48 5.55 -6.18
CA HIS A 60 -20.10 5.08 -6.31
C HIS A 60 -19.13 6.08 -5.68
N GLN A 61 -19.35 7.39 -5.90
CA GLN A 61 -18.55 8.44 -5.26
C GLN A 61 -18.58 8.31 -3.72
N GLU A 62 -19.75 8.01 -3.14
CA GLU A 62 -19.87 7.80 -1.70
C GLU A 62 -19.14 6.53 -1.21
N GLN A 63 -19.19 5.45 -1.97
CA GLN A 63 -18.39 4.24 -1.69
C GLN A 63 -16.90 4.53 -1.69
N GLU A 64 -16.42 5.35 -2.61
CA GLU A 64 -15.03 5.77 -2.69
C GLU A 64 -14.63 6.68 -1.52
N ARG A 65 -15.53 7.57 -1.07
CA ARG A 65 -15.31 8.40 0.12
C ARG A 65 -15.02 7.57 1.36
N GLU A 66 -15.64 6.41 1.48
CA GLU A 66 -15.45 5.51 2.62
C GLU A 66 -14.34 4.48 2.46
N ARG A 67 -13.72 4.38 1.28
CA ARG A 67 -12.75 3.33 0.95
C ARG A 67 -11.62 3.21 1.98
N PHE A 68 -11.02 4.31 2.39
CA PHE A 68 -9.91 4.32 3.35
C PHE A 68 -10.36 4.18 4.81
N LEU A 69 -11.67 4.22 5.09
CA LEU A 69 -12.23 3.95 6.41
C LEU A 69 -12.38 2.43 6.70
N ARG A 70 -12.09 1.56 5.73
CA ARG A 70 -12.15 0.10 5.87
C ARG A 70 -11.11 -0.48 6.84
N ALA A 71 -10.12 0.31 7.26
CA ALA A 71 -9.13 -0.06 8.27
C ALA A 71 -8.76 1.14 9.13
N PRO A 72 -8.32 0.91 10.38
CA PRO A 72 -7.83 1.96 11.27
C PRO A 72 -6.67 2.77 10.69
N VAL A 73 -5.77 2.09 9.97
CA VAL A 73 -4.61 2.69 9.31
C VAL A 73 -4.48 2.15 7.90
N VAL A 74 -4.14 3.03 6.97
CA VAL A 74 -3.73 2.65 5.62
C VAL A 74 -2.36 3.26 5.33
N MET A 75 -1.46 2.47 4.77
CA MET A 75 -0.11 2.89 4.40
C MET A 75 0.02 2.90 2.88
N GLY A 76 0.27 4.06 2.29
CA GLY A 76 0.66 4.17 0.89
C GLY A 76 2.16 3.94 0.73
N VAL A 77 2.55 2.97 -0.07
CA VAL A 77 3.94 2.77 -0.49
C VAL A 77 4.11 3.39 -1.86
N VAL A 78 4.93 4.41 -1.94
CA VAL A 78 5.23 5.13 -3.18
C VAL A 78 6.57 4.66 -3.71
N SER A 79 6.59 4.09 -4.91
CA SER A 79 7.81 3.82 -5.67
C SER A 79 8.31 5.13 -6.29
N ARG A 80 9.57 5.46 -6.04
CA ARG A 80 10.26 6.66 -6.56
C ARG A 80 11.57 6.27 -7.21
N VAL A 81 11.46 5.65 -8.37
CA VAL A 81 12.63 5.26 -9.16
C VAL A 81 13.48 6.48 -9.51
N THR A 82 14.78 6.35 -9.35
CA THR A 82 15.77 7.34 -9.81
C THR A 82 16.52 6.79 -11.01
N GLU A 83 16.79 7.64 -11.99
CA GLU A 83 17.64 7.26 -13.11
C GLU A 83 19.04 6.91 -12.60
N ASN A 84 19.51 5.72 -12.96
CA ASN A 84 20.83 5.24 -12.54
C ASN A 84 21.42 4.33 -13.61
N ILE A 85 22.66 4.61 -14.04
CA ILE A 85 23.34 3.86 -15.10
C ILE A 85 23.64 2.41 -14.68
N LYS A 86 23.88 2.18 -13.37
CA LYS A 86 24.31 0.87 -12.86
C LYS A 86 23.18 0.05 -12.27
N ILE A 87 22.08 0.69 -11.86
CA ILE A 87 20.98 0.06 -11.12
C ILE A 87 19.71 0.18 -11.94
N PRO A 88 19.24 -0.92 -12.55
CA PRO A 88 18.05 -0.90 -13.39
C PRO A 88 16.79 -0.45 -12.62
N GLU A 89 15.85 0.19 -13.33
CA GLU A 89 14.52 0.53 -12.79
C GLU A 89 13.82 -0.69 -12.17
N TRP A 90 13.95 -1.84 -12.83
CA TRP A 90 13.30 -3.08 -12.40
C TRP A 90 13.68 -3.49 -10.96
N GLU A 91 14.97 -3.41 -10.62
CA GLU A 91 15.44 -3.72 -9.26
C GLU A 91 14.85 -2.76 -8.22
N GLN A 92 14.72 -1.48 -8.56
CA GLN A 92 14.15 -0.46 -7.70
C GLN A 92 12.64 -0.68 -7.48
N VAL A 93 11.91 -1.06 -8.53
CA VAL A 93 10.49 -1.41 -8.45
C VAL A 93 10.28 -2.66 -7.59
N LEU A 94 11.10 -3.70 -7.77
CA LEU A 94 11.04 -4.92 -6.95
C LEU A 94 11.32 -4.61 -5.47
N SER A 95 12.26 -3.72 -5.17
CA SER A 95 12.51 -3.26 -3.79
C SER A 95 11.26 -2.61 -3.18
N SER A 96 10.52 -1.80 -3.94
CA SER A 96 9.25 -1.19 -3.48
C SER A 96 8.18 -2.24 -3.21
N GLY A 97 8.09 -3.30 -4.03
CA GLY A 97 7.21 -4.45 -3.79
C GLY A 97 7.60 -5.23 -2.53
N ALA A 98 8.90 -5.43 -2.31
CA ALA A 98 9.42 -6.09 -1.11
C ALA A 98 9.07 -5.31 0.17
N VAL A 99 9.09 -3.97 0.12
CA VAL A 99 8.62 -3.10 1.22
C VAL A 99 7.16 -3.39 1.58
N CYS A 100 6.28 -3.51 0.59
CA CYS A 100 4.88 -3.86 0.85
C CYS A 100 4.77 -5.22 1.54
N GLN A 101 5.50 -6.22 1.06
CA GLN A 101 5.49 -7.57 1.66
C GLN A 101 6.05 -7.58 3.09
N ASN A 102 7.17 -6.91 3.34
CA ASN A 102 7.71 -6.80 4.70
C ASN A 102 6.75 -6.09 5.65
N MET A 103 6.02 -5.09 5.17
CA MET A 103 4.98 -4.40 5.95
C MET A 103 3.87 -5.35 6.38
N LEU A 104 3.39 -6.23 5.47
CA LEU A 104 2.41 -7.26 5.81
C LEU A 104 2.95 -8.21 6.89
N ILE A 105 4.18 -8.70 6.72
CA ILE A 105 4.82 -9.62 7.68
C ILE A 105 4.97 -8.95 9.05
N ALA A 106 5.43 -7.70 9.09
CA ALA A 106 5.60 -6.96 10.33
C ALA A 106 4.26 -6.74 11.05
N ALA A 107 3.21 -6.34 10.32
CA ALA A 107 1.88 -6.17 10.89
C ALA A 107 1.35 -7.48 11.47
N HIS A 108 1.47 -8.59 10.74
CA HIS A 108 1.05 -9.90 11.22
C HIS A 108 1.86 -10.38 12.44
N ALA A 109 3.17 -10.16 12.45
CA ALA A 109 4.03 -10.50 13.59
C ALA A 109 3.66 -9.73 14.86
N MET A 110 3.04 -8.56 14.73
CA MET A 110 2.53 -7.75 15.84
C MET A 110 1.06 -8.05 16.18
N GLY A 111 0.44 -9.06 15.55
CA GLY A 111 -0.92 -9.51 15.84
C GLY A 111 -2.02 -8.79 15.07
N TYR A 112 -1.67 -7.92 14.13
CA TYR A 112 -2.63 -7.26 13.25
C TYR A 112 -2.94 -8.11 12.01
N VAL A 113 -4.08 -7.84 11.37
CA VAL A 113 -4.34 -8.29 9.99
C VAL A 113 -3.96 -7.17 9.03
N ALA A 114 -3.45 -7.56 7.87
CA ALA A 114 -3.06 -6.60 6.84
C ALA A 114 -3.38 -7.12 5.44
N ASN A 115 -3.65 -6.18 4.52
CA ASN A 115 -3.92 -6.49 3.13
C ASN A 115 -3.29 -5.45 2.20
N TRP A 116 -2.57 -5.91 1.18
CA TRP A 116 -1.96 -5.07 0.17
C TRP A 116 -2.84 -5.03 -1.08
N LEU A 117 -3.29 -3.83 -1.44
CA LEU A 117 -4.14 -3.55 -2.59
C LEU A 117 -3.53 -2.45 -3.44
N THR A 118 -3.83 -2.44 -4.72
CA THR A 118 -3.58 -1.29 -5.61
C THR A 118 -4.89 -0.61 -5.99
N GLU A 119 -5.81 -1.33 -6.59
CA GLU A 119 -7.10 -0.86 -7.12
C GLU A 119 -6.92 0.31 -8.13
N TRP A 120 -8.00 0.87 -8.64
CA TRP A 120 -7.98 1.94 -9.63
C TRP A 120 -7.25 3.20 -9.13
N CYS A 121 -7.42 3.52 -7.85
CA CYS A 121 -6.89 4.72 -7.22
C CYS A 121 -5.35 4.77 -7.17
N ALA A 122 -4.68 3.64 -7.30
CA ALA A 122 -3.21 3.60 -7.40
C ALA A 122 -2.70 4.11 -8.76
N TYR A 123 -3.56 4.14 -9.77
CA TYR A 123 -3.19 4.47 -11.15
C TYR A 123 -3.76 5.80 -11.61
N ASP A 124 -4.83 6.29 -11.00
CA ASP A 124 -5.53 7.50 -11.38
C ASP A 124 -4.66 8.76 -11.22
N ALA A 125 -4.71 9.64 -12.22
CA ALA A 125 -3.87 10.84 -12.26
C ALA A 125 -4.27 11.89 -11.22
N GLN A 126 -5.58 12.09 -11.01
CA GLN A 126 -6.09 13.07 -10.03
C GLN A 126 -5.80 12.61 -8.60
N VAL A 127 -5.92 11.31 -8.34
CA VAL A 127 -5.55 10.73 -7.06
C VAL A 127 -4.06 10.93 -6.79
N LYS A 128 -3.20 10.68 -7.77
CA LYS A 128 -1.75 10.92 -7.63
C LYS A 128 -1.43 12.38 -7.38
N GLU A 129 -2.08 13.30 -8.09
CA GLU A 129 -1.95 14.74 -7.87
C GLU A 129 -2.42 15.14 -6.46
N GLY A 130 -3.61 14.68 -6.04
CA GLY A 130 -4.17 14.93 -4.72
C GLY A 130 -3.30 14.42 -3.56
N LEU A 131 -2.51 13.38 -3.80
CA LEU A 131 -1.52 12.83 -2.89
C LEU A 131 -0.16 13.56 -2.96
N GLY A 132 0.01 14.50 -3.88
CA GLY A 132 1.27 15.21 -4.09
C GLY A 132 2.40 14.32 -4.61
N LEU A 133 2.08 13.34 -5.46
CA LEU A 133 3.10 12.52 -6.11
C LEU A 133 3.86 13.37 -7.13
N LYS A 134 5.17 13.18 -7.16
CA LYS A 134 6.05 13.82 -8.15
C LYS A 134 6.01 13.08 -9.49
N PRO A 135 6.38 13.73 -10.60
CA PRO A 135 6.57 13.06 -11.87
C PRO A 135 7.49 11.83 -11.71
N GLY A 136 7.10 10.69 -12.27
CA GLY A 136 7.82 9.43 -12.15
C GLY A 136 7.49 8.61 -10.90
N GLU A 137 6.90 9.19 -9.85
CA GLU A 137 6.42 8.42 -8.69
C GLU A 137 5.16 7.61 -9.05
N ARG A 138 5.08 6.40 -8.51
CA ARG A 138 3.95 5.48 -8.67
C ARG A 138 3.56 4.89 -7.32
N ILE A 139 2.29 4.57 -7.14
CA ILE A 139 1.84 3.81 -5.97
C ILE A 139 2.21 2.33 -6.19
N ALA A 140 3.06 1.79 -5.35
CA ALA A 140 3.34 0.35 -5.31
C ALA A 140 2.21 -0.43 -4.64
N GLY A 141 1.52 0.21 -3.70
CA GLY A 141 0.33 -0.33 -3.07
C GLY A 141 -0.16 0.49 -1.90
N PHE A 142 -1.39 0.18 -1.49
CA PHE A 142 -1.98 0.61 -0.24
C PHE A 142 -2.08 -0.61 0.68
N VAL A 143 -1.45 -0.55 1.85
CA VAL A 143 -1.49 -1.61 2.87
C VAL A 143 -2.45 -1.17 3.96
N TYR A 144 -3.57 -1.87 4.06
CA TYR A 144 -4.59 -1.69 5.09
C TYR A 144 -4.20 -2.50 6.32
N ILE A 145 -4.23 -1.91 7.51
CA ILE A 145 -3.80 -2.56 8.76
C ILE A 145 -4.84 -2.30 9.85
N GLY A 146 -5.20 -3.35 10.58
CA GLY A 146 -6.12 -3.30 11.70
C GLY A 146 -6.28 -4.66 12.36
N THR A 147 -7.35 -4.84 13.13
CA THR A 147 -7.73 -6.14 13.70
C THR A 147 -8.86 -6.79 12.90
N SER A 148 -9.14 -8.06 13.17
CA SER A 148 -10.26 -8.78 12.59
C SER A 148 -10.85 -9.73 13.63
N ASP A 149 -12.17 -9.65 13.81
CA ASP A 149 -12.94 -10.59 14.64
C ASP A 149 -13.33 -11.86 13.87
N VAL A 150 -13.04 -11.89 12.57
CA VAL A 150 -13.37 -13.01 11.69
C VAL A 150 -12.10 -13.80 11.40
N LYS A 151 -12.16 -15.12 11.59
CA LYS A 151 -11.11 -16.03 11.14
C LYS A 151 -11.06 -16.00 9.62
N LEU A 152 -9.93 -15.61 9.07
CA LEU A 152 -9.73 -15.60 7.62
C LEU A 152 -9.56 -17.04 7.11
N GLU A 153 -10.21 -17.32 5.98
CA GLU A 153 -10.00 -18.57 5.26
C GLU A 153 -8.67 -18.56 4.52
N GLU A 154 -8.06 -19.75 4.42
CA GLU A 154 -6.82 -19.91 3.64
C GLU A 154 -7.13 -19.79 2.15
N ARG A 155 -6.30 -19.05 1.43
CA ARG A 155 -6.42 -18.92 -0.02
C ARG A 155 -5.85 -20.14 -0.74
N PRO A 156 -6.42 -20.54 -1.88
CA PRO A 156 -5.78 -21.54 -2.75
C PRO A 156 -4.35 -21.10 -3.08
N ARG A 157 -3.44 -22.06 -3.00
CA ARG A 157 -2.02 -21.87 -3.38
C ARG A 157 -1.76 -22.60 -4.68
N PRO A 158 -0.77 -22.14 -5.47
CA PRO A 158 -0.38 -22.86 -6.67
C PRO A 158 0.18 -24.23 -6.32
N ASN A 159 0.02 -25.18 -7.24
CA ASN A 159 0.73 -26.45 -7.15
C ASN A 159 2.24 -26.19 -7.34
N MET A 160 3.04 -26.62 -6.38
CA MET A 160 4.49 -26.41 -6.42
C MET A 160 5.16 -27.09 -7.62
N ASP A 161 4.64 -28.22 -8.08
CA ASP A 161 5.14 -28.94 -9.25
C ASP A 161 4.99 -28.15 -10.57
N GLU A 162 4.05 -27.18 -10.60
CA GLU A 162 3.83 -26.31 -11.77
C GLU A 162 4.74 -25.08 -11.81
N ILE A 163 5.27 -24.68 -10.66
CA ILE A 163 6.03 -23.40 -10.52
C ILE A 163 7.48 -23.60 -10.09
N VAL A 164 7.89 -24.83 -9.79
CA VAL A 164 9.26 -25.16 -9.42
C VAL A 164 9.90 -25.98 -10.53
N THR A 165 11.04 -25.55 -10.99
CA THR A 165 11.90 -26.30 -11.89
C THR A 165 13.20 -26.67 -11.17
N TRP A 166 13.48 -27.97 -11.10
CA TRP A 166 14.74 -28.48 -10.58
C TRP A 166 15.75 -28.57 -11.74
N PHE A 167 16.89 -27.87 -11.62
CA PHE A 167 17.91 -27.80 -12.67
C PHE A 167 19.06 -28.71 -12.34
#